data_de5906f21d11bb566b069b65f4c2dddb
#
_entry.id   de5906f21d11bb566b069b65f4c2dddb
#
_cell.length_a   1.000
_cell.length_b   1.000
_cell.length_c   1.000
_cell.angle_alpha   90.00
_cell.angle_beta   90.00
_cell.angle_gamma   90.00
#
_symmetry.space_group_name_H-M   'P 1'
#
loop_
_entity.id
_entity.type
_entity.pdbx_description
1 polymer ?
#
loop_
_entity_poly.entity_id
_entity_poly.type
_entity_poly.pdbx_seq_one_letter_code
_entity_poly.pdbx_strand_id
1 'polypeptide(L)'
;MIRIEHIKKKFKKVIALEDISASFEKGQVISLIGPNGSGKTTLIKSILGMVKPGSGKIFFNNEPINGDPSYRARIGYMPQIGRYPDNMKVGQLFTMLKNIRNVPANQTDEELIERFRLKEIFGKPMRTLSGGTRQKVSAALAFLFDPEVLILDEPTAGLDPLSSEILKEKILQEKSRNKLILITSHILSDLDELTTHIMYLHEGRLEFFKQIEELREETGELKLGKAIARIMKGEKFSSGWIDKMFILEGPSGEVKQENKVY
;
A
#
# COMPACT_ATOMS: atom_id res chain seq x y z
N MET A 1 5.22 -13.81 -9.60
CA MET A 1 4.91 -12.62 -10.43
C MET A 1 5.93 -11.51 -10.27
N ILE A 2 6.20 -11.05 -9.07
CA ILE A 2 7.33 -10.15 -8.75
C ILE A 2 8.29 -10.91 -7.86
N ARG A 3 9.59 -10.95 -8.24
CA ARG A 3 10.63 -11.60 -7.46
C ARG A 3 11.74 -10.60 -7.17
N ILE A 4 12.14 -10.56 -5.93
CA ILE A 4 13.15 -9.66 -5.38
C ILE A 4 14.28 -10.50 -4.85
N GLU A 5 15.52 -10.25 -5.27
CA GLU A 5 16.69 -11.00 -4.91
C GLU A 5 17.76 -10.08 -4.34
N HIS A 6 18.03 -10.23 -3.05
CA HIS A 6 19.15 -9.61 -2.33
C HIS A 6 19.29 -8.11 -2.56
N ILE A 7 18.16 -7.37 -2.62
CA ILE A 7 18.23 -5.93 -2.87
C ILE A 7 18.74 -5.18 -1.65
N LYS A 8 19.69 -4.27 -1.91
CA LYS A 8 20.22 -3.32 -0.94
C LYS A 8 20.07 -1.91 -1.46
N LYS A 9 19.74 -0.97 -0.57
CA LYS A 9 19.70 0.45 -0.91
C LYS A 9 20.18 1.30 0.22
N LYS A 10 21.13 2.19 -0.09
CA LYS A 10 21.66 3.20 0.83
C LYS A 10 21.47 4.58 0.24
N PHE A 11 21.01 5.51 1.04
CA PHE A 11 20.96 6.94 0.72
C PHE A 11 21.95 7.69 1.61
N LYS A 12 23.06 8.14 1.03
CA LYS A 12 24.16 8.74 1.79
C LYS A 12 24.62 7.82 2.92
N LYS A 13 24.32 8.14 4.18
CA LYS A 13 24.68 7.34 5.36
C LYS A 13 23.55 6.40 5.85
N VAL A 14 22.31 6.56 5.35
CA VAL A 14 21.15 5.80 5.81
C VAL A 14 20.98 4.54 4.95
N ILE A 15 20.97 3.38 5.58
CA ILE A 15 20.60 2.11 4.94
C ILE A 15 19.07 2.07 4.92
N ALA A 16 18.49 2.08 3.73
CA ALA A 16 17.05 2.06 3.53
C ALA A 16 16.51 0.64 3.26
N LEU A 17 17.32 -0.22 2.61
CA LEU A 17 17.04 -1.63 2.41
C LEU A 17 18.34 -2.42 2.61
N GLU A 18 18.27 -3.50 3.38
CA GLU A 18 19.39 -4.36 3.70
C GLU A 18 19.03 -5.83 3.42
N ASP A 19 19.45 -6.29 2.24
CA ASP A 19 19.34 -7.69 1.84
C ASP A 19 17.89 -8.24 1.77
N ILE A 20 17.00 -7.53 1.12
CA ILE A 20 15.61 -7.96 0.98
C ILE A 20 15.48 -8.97 -0.16
N SER A 21 14.92 -10.14 0.15
CA SER A 21 14.53 -11.17 -0.83
C SER A 21 13.10 -11.61 -0.56
N ALA A 22 12.26 -11.63 -1.60
CA ALA A 22 10.86 -12.05 -1.50
C ALA A 22 10.31 -12.42 -2.89
N SER A 23 9.28 -13.27 -2.92
CA SER A 23 8.53 -13.61 -4.12
C SER A 23 7.05 -13.33 -3.91
N PHE A 24 6.44 -12.59 -4.82
CA PHE A 24 5.04 -12.22 -4.78
C PHE A 24 4.32 -12.82 -5.98
N GLU A 25 3.21 -13.53 -5.70
CA GLU A 25 2.47 -14.28 -6.71
C GLU A 25 1.08 -13.68 -6.97
N LYS A 26 0.47 -14.07 -8.09
CA LYS A 26 -0.92 -13.70 -8.41
C LYS A 26 -1.86 -14.20 -7.32
N GLY A 27 -2.93 -13.45 -7.07
CA GLY A 27 -3.94 -13.75 -6.04
C GLY A 27 -3.53 -13.39 -4.61
N GLN A 28 -2.27 -12.98 -4.39
CA GLN A 28 -1.85 -12.51 -3.08
C GLN A 28 -2.25 -11.05 -2.87
N VAL A 29 -2.79 -10.76 -1.69
CA VAL A 29 -2.89 -9.42 -1.13
C VAL A 29 -1.89 -9.31 0.01
N ILE A 30 -0.82 -8.59 -0.25
CA ILE A 30 0.32 -8.48 0.66
C ILE A 30 0.25 -7.15 1.40
N SER A 31 0.09 -7.21 2.70
CA SER A 31 0.20 -6.03 3.55
C SER A 31 1.65 -5.82 3.95
N LEU A 32 2.23 -4.74 3.43
CA LEU A 32 3.59 -4.31 3.75
C LEU A 32 3.55 -3.37 4.95
N ILE A 33 3.94 -3.88 6.10
CA ILE A 33 3.86 -3.19 7.38
C ILE A 33 5.25 -2.93 7.99
N GLY A 34 5.31 -2.05 8.95
CA GLY A 34 6.55 -1.67 9.66
C GLY A 34 6.53 -0.20 10.07
N PRO A 35 7.41 0.23 11.00
CA PRO A 35 7.48 1.61 11.47
C PRO A 35 7.89 2.59 10.36
N ASN A 36 7.73 3.88 10.65
CA ASN A 36 8.23 4.92 9.75
C ASN A 36 9.75 4.79 9.60
N GLY A 37 10.22 4.88 8.35
CA GLY A 37 11.65 4.68 8.05
C GLY A 37 12.08 3.22 7.88
N SER A 38 11.19 2.23 8.03
CA SER A 38 11.54 0.81 7.88
C SER A 38 11.90 0.38 6.44
N GLY A 39 11.70 1.24 5.44
CA GLY A 39 12.06 0.94 4.05
C GLY A 39 10.87 0.67 3.12
N LYS A 40 9.62 0.64 3.60
CA LYS A 40 8.42 0.34 2.79
C LYS A 40 8.33 1.13 1.48
N THR A 41 8.36 2.44 1.58
CA THR A 41 8.30 3.33 0.41
C THR A 41 9.51 3.15 -0.52
N THR A 42 10.69 2.85 0.04
CA THR A 42 11.89 2.57 -0.77
C THR A 42 11.73 1.26 -1.53
N LEU A 43 11.18 0.23 -0.89
CA LEU A 43 10.88 -1.06 -1.53
C LEU A 43 9.87 -0.89 -2.67
N ILE A 44 8.73 -0.23 -2.40
CA ILE A 44 7.72 0.09 -3.42
C ILE A 44 8.34 0.84 -4.60
N LYS A 45 9.09 1.91 -4.33
CA LYS A 45 9.75 2.69 -5.38
C LYS A 45 10.81 1.89 -6.14
N SER A 46 11.44 0.90 -5.50
CA SER A 46 12.38 0.00 -6.18
C SER A 46 11.65 -0.96 -7.11
N ILE A 47 10.51 -1.52 -6.70
CA ILE A 47 9.64 -2.35 -7.55
C ILE A 47 9.13 -1.53 -8.74
N LEU A 48 8.75 -0.28 -8.52
CA LEU A 48 8.30 0.64 -9.58
C LEU A 48 9.46 1.14 -10.48
N GLY A 49 10.72 0.78 -10.17
CA GLY A 49 11.90 1.27 -10.90
C GLY A 49 12.14 2.77 -10.78
N MET A 50 11.50 3.43 -9.80
CA MET A 50 11.70 4.85 -9.46
C MET A 50 12.95 5.05 -8.60
N VAL A 51 13.38 4.00 -7.89
CA VAL A 51 14.61 3.94 -7.11
C VAL A 51 15.41 2.74 -7.58
N LYS A 52 16.61 2.99 -8.10
CA LYS A 52 17.54 1.91 -8.47
C LYS A 52 18.17 1.34 -7.20
N PRO A 53 18.07 0.03 -6.94
CA PRO A 53 18.82 -0.64 -5.87
C PRO A 53 20.33 -0.43 -6.04
N GLY A 54 21.07 -0.47 -4.96
CA GLY A 54 22.54 -0.44 -4.98
C GLY A 54 23.13 -1.79 -5.40
N SER A 55 22.45 -2.89 -5.02
CA SER A 55 22.76 -4.26 -5.44
C SER A 55 21.49 -5.11 -5.42
N GLY A 56 21.59 -6.33 -5.95
CA GLY A 56 20.48 -7.25 -6.11
C GLY A 56 19.69 -7.03 -7.39
N LYS A 57 18.61 -7.78 -7.57
CA LYS A 57 17.78 -7.75 -8.77
C LYS A 57 16.30 -7.81 -8.41
N ILE A 58 15.48 -7.19 -9.24
CA ILE A 58 14.03 -7.30 -9.20
C ILE A 58 13.56 -7.82 -10.55
N PHE A 59 12.63 -8.77 -10.52
CA PHE A 59 12.06 -9.37 -11.71
C PHE A 59 10.55 -9.16 -11.73
N PHE A 60 10.03 -8.91 -12.91
CA PHE A 60 8.60 -8.87 -13.19
C PHE A 60 8.29 -9.94 -14.24
N ASN A 61 7.47 -10.95 -13.88
CA ASN A 61 7.22 -12.13 -14.71
C ASN A 61 8.49 -12.81 -15.22
N ASN A 62 9.46 -13.03 -14.32
CA ASN A 62 10.78 -13.63 -14.57
C ASN A 62 11.74 -12.79 -15.44
N GLU A 63 11.34 -11.62 -15.89
CA GLU A 63 12.20 -10.69 -16.61
C GLU A 63 12.76 -9.62 -15.67
N PRO A 64 14.08 -9.35 -15.68
CA PRO A 64 14.66 -8.32 -14.82
C PRO A 64 14.17 -6.93 -15.26
N ILE A 65 13.76 -6.09 -14.28
CA ILE A 65 13.27 -4.72 -14.56
C ILE A 65 14.39 -3.72 -14.90
N ASN A 66 15.49 -4.18 -15.47
CA ASN A 66 16.69 -3.41 -15.74
C ASN A 66 16.52 -2.48 -16.94
N GLY A 67 15.97 -1.28 -16.70
CA GLY A 67 15.98 -0.20 -17.68
C GLY A 67 14.77 -0.13 -18.61
N ASP A 68 14.05 -1.20 -18.87
CA ASP A 68 12.81 -1.17 -19.64
C ASP A 68 11.62 -0.77 -18.71
N PRO A 69 10.95 0.37 -18.95
CA PRO A 69 9.81 0.79 -18.17
C PRO A 69 8.49 0.13 -18.57
N SER A 70 8.44 -0.72 -19.60
CA SER A 70 7.22 -1.28 -20.19
C SER A 70 6.37 -2.06 -19.18
N TYR A 71 7.01 -2.80 -18.25
CA TYR A 71 6.30 -3.53 -17.20
C TYR A 71 5.41 -2.64 -16.32
N ARG A 72 5.71 -1.33 -16.21
CA ARG A 72 4.91 -0.37 -15.45
C ARG A 72 3.52 -0.19 -16.03
N ALA A 73 3.32 -0.47 -17.32
CA ALA A 73 2.00 -0.44 -17.92
C ALA A 73 1.05 -1.48 -17.30
N ARG A 74 1.59 -2.52 -16.67
CA ARG A 74 0.86 -3.61 -16.02
C ARG A 74 0.70 -3.39 -14.51
N ILE A 75 1.17 -2.24 -13.98
CA ILE A 75 1.09 -1.87 -12.56
C ILE A 75 0.21 -0.63 -12.40
N GLY A 76 -0.80 -0.72 -11.55
CA GLY A 76 -1.53 0.41 -11.02
C GLY A 76 -0.90 0.87 -9.71
N TYR A 77 -0.57 2.14 -9.61
CA TYR A 77 0.06 2.70 -8.42
C TYR A 77 -0.74 3.85 -7.84
N MET A 78 -1.11 3.72 -6.59
CA MET A 78 -1.73 4.76 -5.78
C MET A 78 -0.71 5.21 -4.72
N PRO A 79 -0.06 6.37 -4.88
CA PRO A 79 0.87 6.90 -3.88
C PRO A 79 0.13 7.45 -2.67
N GLN A 80 0.76 7.44 -1.49
CA GLN A 80 0.25 8.04 -0.27
C GLN A 80 -0.18 9.50 -0.47
N ILE A 81 0.60 10.27 -1.22
CA ILE A 81 0.27 11.64 -1.63
C ILE A 81 0.36 11.75 -3.14
N GLY A 82 -0.79 11.79 -3.80
CA GLY A 82 -0.87 12.02 -5.25
C GLY A 82 -0.43 13.44 -5.60
N ARG A 83 0.66 13.57 -6.35
CA ARG A 83 1.15 14.84 -6.88
C ARG A 83 0.81 14.94 -8.36
N TYR A 84 -0.04 15.89 -8.69
CA TYR A 84 -0.52 16.14 -10.04
C TYR A 84 -0.30 17.62 -10.41
N PRO A 85 -0.24 17.97 -11.70
CA PRO A 85 -0.13 19.38 -12.09
C PRO A 85 -1.28 20.21 -11.52
N ASP A 86 -0.96 21.23 -10.73
CA ASP A 86 -1.93 22.00 -9.94
C ASP A 86 -3.05 22.62 -10.76
N ASN A 87 -2.74 23.16 -11.94
CA ASN A 87 -3.71 23.83 -12.82
C ASN A 87 -4.46 22.85 -13.75
N MET A 88 -4.06 21.60 -13.80
CA MET A 88 -4.73 20.59 -14.63
C MET A 88 -6.11 20.25 -14.05
N LYS A 89 -7.14 20.23 -14.89
CA LYS A 89 -8.47 19.78 -14.49
C LYS A 89 -8.50 18.24 -14.31
N VAL A 90 -9.35 17.77 -13.41
CA VAL A 90 -9.51 16.34 -13.15
C VAL A 90 -9.78 15.55 -14.45
N GLY A 91 -10.74 16.00 -15.26
CA GLY A 91 -11.04 15.34 -16.53
C GLY A 91 -9.87 15.35 -17.52
N GLN A 92 -9.11 16.43 -17.57
CA GLN A 92 -7.91 16.51 -18.41
C GLN A 92 -6.84 15.50 -17.99
N LEU A 93 -6.69 15.24 -16.67
CA LEU A 93 -5.74 14.26 -16.16
C LEU A 93 -6.12 12.84 -16.65
N PHE A 94 -7.39 12.46 -16.55
CA PHE A 94 -7.87 11.17 -17.07
C PHE A 94 -7.67 11.05 -18.59
N THR A 95 -8.05 12.07 -19.33
CA THR A 95 -7.88 12.09 -20.80
C THR A 95 -6.41 11.99 -21.19
N MET A 96 -5.53 12.75 -20.53
CA MET A 96 -4.09 12.72 -20.79
C MET A 96 -3.51 11.32 -20.58
N LEU A 97 -3.86 10.64 -19.48
CA LEU A 97 -3.35 9.30 -19.18
C LEU A 97 -3.89 8.25 -20.16
N LYS A 98 -5.16 8.33 -20.56
CA LYS A 98 -5.74 7.48 -21.63
C LYS A 98 -4.98 7.66 -22.95
N ASN A 99 -4.68 8.90 -23.32
CA ASN A 99 -3.93 9.20 -24.55
C ASN A 99 -2.49 8.68 -24.49
N ILE A 100 -1.79 8.89 -23.35
CA ILE A 100 -0.42 8.38 -23.17
C ILE A 100 -0.37 6.84 -23.29
N ARG A 101 -1.38 6.15 -22.71
CA ARG A 101 -1.48 4.70 -22.76
C ARG A 101 -2.02 4.16 -24.09
N ASN A 102 -2.57 5.03 -24.93
CA ASN A 102 -3.24 4.68 -26.21
C ASN A 102 -4.28 3.56 -26.03
N VAL A 103 -5.04 3.62 -24.91
CA VAL A 103 -6.05 2.63 -24.58
C VAL A 103 -7.43 3.15 -24.98
N PRO A 104 -8.23 2.40 -25.76
CA PRO A 104 -9.59 2.74 -26.08
C PRO A 104 -10.45 2.93 -24.82
N ALA A 105 -11.42 3.86 -24.88
CA ALA A 105 -12.26 4.19 -23.73
C ALA A 105 -13.06 2.98 -23.18
N ASN A 106 -13.43 2.04 -24.03
CA ASN A 106 -14.14 0.81 -23.67
C ASN A 106 -13.24 -0.25 -23.01
N GLN A 107 -11.93 -0.01 -22.88
CA GLN A 107 -10.98 -0.89 -22.22
C GLN A 107 -10.46 -0.27 -20.89
N THR A 108 -11.14 0.74 -20.38
CA THR A 108 -10.80 1.36 -19.09
C THR A 108 -11.83 0.99 -18.03
N ASP A 109 -11.33 0.74 -16.81
CA ASP A 109 -12.17 0.54 -15.62
C ASP A 109 -12.55 1.89 -15.02
N GLU A 110 -13.78 2.32 -15.25
CA GLU A 110 -14.32 3.60 -14.76
C GLU A 110 -15.18 3.45 -13.49
N GLU A 111 -15.27 2.25 -12.90
CA GLU A 111 -16.13 1.98 -11.75
C GLU A 111 -15.89 2.97 -10.60
N LEU A 112 -14.62 3.21 -10.22
CA LEU A 112 -14.30 4.17 -9.16
C LEU A 112 -14.57 5.62 -9.55
N ILE A 113 -14.50 5.96 -10.86
CA ILE A 113 -14.90 7.30 -11.34
C ILE A 113 -16.39 7.52 -11.08
N GLU A 114 -17.21 6.51 -11.32
CA GLU A 114 -18.66 6.57 -11.12
C GLU A 114 -19.04 6.52 -9.64
N ARG A 115 -18.52 5.54 -8.89
CA ARG A 115 -18.84 5.35 -7.47
C ARG A 115 -18.39 6.54 -6.59
N PHE A 116 -17.26 7.19 -6.91
CA PHE A 116 -16.80 8.41 -6.25
C PHE A 116 -17.40 9.69 -6.84
N ARG A 117 -18.29 9.59 -7.85
CA ARG A 117 -18.91 10.72 -8.56
C ARG A 117 -17.90 11.73 -9.10
N LEU A 118 -16.74 11.26 -9.56
CA LEU A 118 -15.66 12.15 -10.01
C LEU A 118 -16.03 12.94 -11.26
N LYS A 119 -16.98 12.48 -12.08
CA LYS A 119 -17.47 13.21 -13.26
C LYS A 119 -18.01 14.60 -12.90
N GLU A 120 -18.64 14.76 -11.71
CA GLU A 120 -19.15 16.03 -11.21
C GLU A 120 -18.07 17.10 -10.99
N ILE A 121 -16.83 16.65 -10.80
CA ILE A 121 -15.67 17.53 -10.54
C ILE A 121 -14.65 17.55 -11.68
N PHE A 122 -14.94 16.96 -12.82
CA PHE A 122 -14.02 16.91 -13.97
C PHE A 122 -13.55 18.29 -14.43
N GLY A 123 -14.37 19.32 -14.25
CA GLY A 123 -14.02 20.72 -14.56
C GLY A 123 -13.13 21.42 -13.54
N LYS A 124 -12.92 20.83 -12.32
CA LYS A 124 -12.16 21.47 -11.24
C LYS A 124 -10.66 21.25 -11.41
N PRO A 125 -9.82 22.27 -11.19
CA PRO A 125 -8.37 22.12 -11.14
C PRO A 125 -7.94 21.27 -9.93
N MET A 126 -6.87 20.46 -10.07
CA MET A 126 -6.34 19.59 -9.02
C MET A 126 -6.00 20.34 -7.73
N ARG A 127 -5.49 21.56 -7.82
CA ARG A 127 -5.16 22.41 -6.65
C ARG A 127 -6.35 22.75 -5.75
N THR A 128 -7.56 22.75 -6.30
CA THR A 128 -8.80 23.12 -5.55
C THR A 128 -9.43 21.95 -4.82
N LEU A 129 -8.89 20.75 -4.99
CA LEU A 129 -9.44 19.54 -4.38
C LEU A 129 -8.94 19.41 -2.93
N SER A 130 -9.85 18.97 -2.04
CA SER A 130 -9.46 18.50 -0.71
C SER A 130 -8.53 17.27 -0.77
N GLY A 131 -7.82 16.98 0.32
CA GLY A 131 -6.97 15.79 0.40
C GLY A 131 -7.72 14.50 0.07
N GLY A 132 -8.88 14.28 0.70
CA GLY A 132 -9.71 13.10 0.45
C GLY A 132 -10.23 13.02 -1.00
N THR A 133 -10.63 14.15 -1.61
CA THR A 133 -11.05 14.16 -3.02
C THR A 133 -9.86 13.85 -3.94
N ARG A 134 -8.67 14.35 -3.64
CA ARG A 134 -7.44 14.01 -4.39
C ARG A 134 -7.09 12.53 -4.26
N GLN A 135 -7.33 11.96 -3.07
CA GLN A 135 -7.13 10.53 -2.81
C GLN A 135 -8.10 9.67 -3.65
N LYS A 136 -9.39 10.06 -3.76
CA LYS A 136 -10.37 9.41 -4.65
C LYS A 136 -9.92 9.43 -6.12
N VAL A 137 -9.41 10.57 -6.61
CA VAL A 137 -8.85 10.66 -7.96
C VAL A 137 -7.65 9.74 -8.11
N SER A 138 -6.73 9.72 -7.12
CA SER A 138 -5.55 8.85 -7.12
C SER A 138 -5.93 7.36 -7.17
N ALA A 139 -6.92 6.96 -6.37
CA ALA A 139 -7.47 5.60 -6.41
C ALA A 139 -8.02 5.27 -7.79
N ALA A 140 -8.94 6.09 -8.33
CA ALA A 140 -9.52 5.83 -9.65
C ALA A 140 -8.46 5.70 -10.76
N LEU A 141 -7.37 6.48 -10.70
CA LEU A 141 -6.28 6.38 -11.67
C LEU A 141 -5.47 5.07 -11.53
N ALA A 142 -5.30 4.56 -10.31
CA ALA A 142 -4.56 3.32 -10.09
C ALA A 142 -5.27 2.10 -10.69
N PHE A 143 -6.61 2.09 -10.69
CA PHE A 143 -7.41 1.00 -11.24
C PHE A 143 -7.76 1.17 -12.72
N LEU A 144 -7.68 2.38 -13.27
CA LEU A 144 -8.22 2.80 -14.57
C LEU A 144 -7.89 1.87 -15.75
N PHE A 145 -6.69 1.30 -15.78
CA PHE A 145 -6.20 0.49 -16.92
C PHE A 145 -6.21 -1.01 -16.64
N ASP A 146 -7.03 -1.47 -15.71
CA ASP A 146 -7.16 -2.88 -15.33
C ASP A 146 -5.81 -3.59 -15.12
N PRO A 147 -4.90 -3.06 -14.27
CA PRO A 147 -3.55 -3.57 -14.11
C PRO A 147 -3.53 -4.98 -13.54
N GLU A 148 -2.46 -5.74 -13.80
CA GLU A 148 -2.23 -7.07 -13.22
C GLU A 148 -1.73 -6.98 -11.77
N VAL A 149 -1.06 -5.89 -11.45
CA VAL A 149 -0.53 -5.60 -10.11
C VAL A 149 -1.05 -4.26 -9.63
N LEU A 150 -1.53 -4.21 -8.40
CA LEU A 150 -1.89 -2.99 -7.71
C LEU A 150 -0.91 -2.74 -6.56
N ILE A 151 -0.36 -1.53 -6.48
CA ILE A 151 0.46 -1.07 -5.35
C ILE A 151 -0.24 0.14 -4.76
N LEU A 152 -0.77 -0.01 -3.55
CA LEU A 152 -1.62 0.96 -2.88
C LEU A 152 -0.93 1.43 -1.60
N ASP A 153 -0.42 2.66 -1.60
CA ASP A 153 0.31 3.24 -0.48
C ASP A 153 -0.65 4.07 0.38
N GLU A 154 -1.07 3.51 1.52
CA GLU A 154 -2.08 4.07 2.45
C GLU A 154 -3.40 4.46 1.76
N PRO A 155 -4.08 3.52 1.09
CA PRO A 155 -5.17 3.84 0.18
C PRO A 155 -6.39 4.46 0.86
N THR A 156 -6.68 4.13 2.12
CA THR A 156 -7.85 4.63 2.88
C THR A 156 -7.57 5.93 3.63
N ALA A 157 -6.30 6.35 3.72
CA ALA A 157 -5.91 7.53 4.48
C ALA A 157 -6.60 8.81 3.95
N GLY A 158 -7.31 9.51 4.83
CA GLY A 158 -8.00 10.76 4.48
C GLY A 158 -9.28 10.61 3.67
N LEU A 159 -9.75 9.39 3.41
CA LEU A 159 -11.07 9.13 2.85
C LEU A 159 -12.15 9.22 3.94
N ASP A 160 -13.34 9.63 3.55
CA ASP A 160 -14.53 9.46 4.37
C ASP A 160 -14.92 7.98 4.47
N PRO A 161 -15.71 7.56 5.51
CA PRO A 161 -16.03 6.15 5.72
C PRO A 161 -16.68 5.46 4.50
N LEU A 162 -17.62 6.12 3.82
CA LEU A 162 -18.27 5.56 2.65
C LEU A 162 -17.27 5.32 1.52
N SER A 163 -16.40 6.27 1.27
CA SER A 163 -15.38 6.16 0.21
C SER A 163 -14.32 5.11 0.55
N SER A 164 -14.01 4.94 1.82
CA SER A 164 -13.13 3.88 2.30
C SER A 164 -13.72 2.49 2.00
N GLU A 165 -15.01 2.30 2.32
CA GLU A 165 -15.71 1.04 2.02
C GLU A 165 -15.79 0.77 0.52
N ILE A 166 -16.13 1.76 -0.30
CA ILE A 166 -16.12 1.63 -1.77
C ILE A 166 -14.75 1.14 -2.27
N LEU A 167 -13.66 1.69 -1.74
CA LEU A 167 -12.32 1.29 -2.14
C LEU A 167 -11.96 -0.13 -1.67
N LYS A 168 -12.34 -0.50 -0.46
CA LYS A 168 -12.13 -1.85 0.08
C LYS A 168 -12.88 -2.90 -0.76
N GLU A 169 -14.15 -2.65 -1.08
CA GLU A 169 -14.93 -3.52 -1.97
C GLU A 169 -14.24 -3.68 -3.34
N LYS A 170 -13.72 -2.59 -3.91
CA LYS A 170 -12.98 -2.64 -5.18
C LYS A 170 -11.70 -3.48 -5.05
N ILE A 171 -10.96 -3.36 -3.95
CA ILE A 171 -9.77 -4.17 -3.68
C ILE A 171 -10.15 -5.67 -3.57
N LEU A 172 -11.25 -6.01 -2.88
CA LEU A 172 -11.75 -7.38 -2.77
C LEU A 172 -12.18 -7.95 -4.13
N GLN A 173 -12.82 -7.14 -4.96
CA GLN A 173 -13.15 -7.51 -6.34
C GLN A 173 -11.89 -7.84 -7.15
N GLU A 174 -10.84 -7.02 -7.07
CA GLU A 174 -9.58 -7.28 -7.78
C GLU A 174 -8.81 -8.50 -7.22
N LYS A 175 -8.91 -8.74 -5.90
CA LYS A 175 -8.43 -9.98 -5.27
C LYS A 175 -9.12 -11.21 -5.86
N SER A 176 -10.45 -11.17 -6.02
CA SER A 176 -11.21 -12.28 -6.61
C SER A 176 -10.87 -12.54 -8.08
N ARG A 177 -10.34 -11.53 -8.78
CA ARG A 177 -9.81 -11.62 -10.16
C ARG A 177 -8.37 -12.13 -10.23
N ASN A 178 -7.85 -12.65 -9.13
CA ASN A 178 -6.51 -13.25 -9.02
C ASN A 178 -5.36 -12.26 -9.30
N LYS A 179 -5.53 -10.97 -9.00
CA LYS A 179 -4.48 -9.96 -9.14
C LYS A 179 -3.52 -9.99 -7.95
N LEU A 180 -2.29 -9.53 -8.17
CA LEU A 180 -1.34 -9.27 -7.10
C LEU A 180 -1.59 -7.86 -6.55
N ILE A 181 -1.78 -7.73 -5.25
CA ILE A 181 -2.03 -6.44 -4.59
C ILE A 181 -1.05 -6.25 -3.43
N LEU A 182 -0.29 -5.16 -3.45
CA LEU A 182 0.55 -4.71 -2.35
C LEU A 182 -0.12 -3.51 -1.70
N ILE A 183 -0.35 -3.56 -0.39
CA ILE A 183 -0.97 -2.48 0.37
C ILE A 183 -0.05 -2.08 1.52
N THR A 184 0.20 -0.79 1.70
CA THR A 184 0.71 -0.28 2.98
C THR A 184 -0.45 0.33 3.76
N SER A 185 -0.48 0.15 5.06
CA SER A 185 -1.40 0.84 5.95
C SER A 185 -0.81 0.95 7.34
N HIS A 186 -1.15 2.01 8.04
CA HIS A 186 -0.92 2.15 9.48
C HIS A 186 -2.12 1.67 10.30
N ILE A 187 -3.27 1.45 9.66
CA ILE A 187 -4.51 0.97 10.29
C ILE A 187 -4.63 -0.52 10.02
N LEU A 188 -4.26 -1.34 11.00
CA LEU A 188 -4.24 -2.80 10.83
C LEU A 188 -5.63 -3.41 10.71
N SER A 189 -6.65 -2.81 11.34
CA SER A 189 -8.04 -3.25 11.19
C SER A 189 -8.53 -3.19 9.74
N ASP A 190 -8.09 -2.21 8.95
CA ASP A 190 -8.45 -2.11 7.53
C ASP A 190 -7.85 -3.24 6.69
N LEU A 191 -6.79 -3.87 7.20
CA LEU A 191 -6.07 -4.94 6.51
C LEU A 191 -6.61 -6.33 6.82
N ASP A 192 -7.32 -6.52 7.96
CA ASP A 192 -7.77 -7.84 8.44
C ASP A 192 -8.59 -8.62 7.40
N GLU A 193 -9.46 -7.93 6.65
CA GLU A 193 -10.36 -8.54 5.65
C GLU A 193 -9.71 -8.66 4.26
N LEU A 194 -8.77 -7.77 3.95
CA LEU A 194 -8.17 -7.68 2.63
C LEU A 194 -7.00 -8.66 2.46
N THR A 195 -6.21 -8.83 3.52
CA THR A 195 -4.87 -9.40 3.48
C THR A 195 -4.86 -10.93 3.38
N THR A 196 -3.95 -11.44 2.57
CA THR A 196 -3.58 -12.87 2.55
C THR A 196 -2.19 -13.13 3.14
N HIS A 197 -1.29 -12.15 3.02
CA HIS A 197 0.10 -12.27 3.47
C HIS A 197 0.56 -10.98 4.14
N ILE A 198 1.38 -11.12 5.16
CA ILE A 198 2.03 -10.02 5.86
C ILE A 198 3.51 -10.02 5.55
N MET A 199 4.01 -8.88 5.09
CA MET A 199 5.43 -8.61 4.95
C MET A 199 5.84 -7.52 5.95
N TYR A 200 6.61 -7.89 6.97
CA TYR A 200 7.04 -6.96 8.02
C TYR A 200 8.47 -6.50 7.78
N LEU A 201 8.64 -5.18 7.66
CA LEU A 201 9.95 -4.54 7.51
C LEU A 201 10.32 -3.76 8.78
N HIS A 202 11.54 -3.93 9.24
CA HIS A 202 12.12 -3.15 10.34
C HIS A 202 13.56 -2.74 9.98
N GLU A 203 13.90 -1.47 10.14
CA GLU A 203 15.24 -0.92 9.87
C GLU A 203 15.86 -1.37 8.53
N GLY A 204 15.05 -1.45 7.49
CA GLY A 204 15.47 -1.85 6.15
C GLY A 204 15.61 -3.35 5.95
N ARG A 205 15.29 -4.18 6.93
CA ARG A 205 15.34 -5.65 6.88
C ARG A 205 13.96 -6.26 6.77
N LEU A 206 13.88 -7.41 6.14
CA LEU A 206 12.69 -8.25 6.15
C LEU A 206 12.73 -9.16 7.39
N GLU A 207 11.88 -8.87 8.35
CA GLU A 207 11.81 -9.66 9.58
C GLU A 207 11.01 -10.95 9.37
N PHE A 208 9.87 -10.83 8.67
CA PHE A 208 9.11 -12.00 8.23
C PHE A 208 8.21 -11.69 7.03
N PHE A 209 7.88 -12.74 6.29
CA PHE A 209 6.89 -12.76 5.23
C PHE A 209 6.09 -14.05 5.38
N LYS A 210 4.81 -13.95 5.84
CA LYS A 210 3.96 -15.08 6.21
C LYS A 210 2.55 -14.92 5.70
N GLN A 211 1.85 -16.04 5.53
CA GLN A 211 0.40 -16.03 5.34
C GLN A 211 -0.30 -15.57 6.63
N ILE A 212 -1.44 -14.88 6.48
CA ILE A 212 -2.17 -14.38 7.65
C ILE A 212 -2.73 -15.52 8.51
N GLU A 213 -3.12 -16.61 7.89
CA GLU A 213 -3.60 -17.82 8.56
C GLU A 213 -2.49 -18.47 9.40
N GLU A 214 -1.29 -18.62 8.85
CA GLU A 214 -0.10 -19.11 9.56
C GLU A 214 0.21 -18.23 10.79
N LEU A 215 0.14 -16.92 10.61
CA LEU A 215 0.36 -15.95 11.68
C LEU A 215 -0.70 -16.07 12.81
N ARG A 216 -1.96 -16.29 12.43
CA ARG A 216 -3.07 -16.51 13.39
C ARG A 216 -2.92 -17.83 14.15
N GLU A 217 -2.53 -18.90 13.47
CA GLU A 217 -2.27 -20.21 14.08
C GLU A 217 -1.11 -20.14 15.07
N GLU A 218 0.02 -19.56 14.70
CA GLU A 218 1.19 -19.41 15.57
C GLU A 218 0.91 -18.59 16.82
N THR A 219 0.05 -17.57 16.71
CA THR A 219 -0.19 -16.63 17.80
C THR A 219 -1.46 -16.94 18.60
N GLY A 220 -2.42 -17.68 18.03
CA GLY A 220 -3.75 -17.87 18.59
C GLY A 220 -4.63 -16.61 18.57
N GLU A 221 -4.21 -15.58 17.82
CA GLU A 221 -4.89 -14.28 17.76
C GLU A 221 -5.67 -14.11 16.45
N LEU A 222 -6.96 -13.79 16.54
CA LEU A 222 -7.79 -13.56 15.35
C LEU A 222 -7.51 -12.19 14.70
N LYS A 223 -7.29 -11.16 15.53
CA LYS A 223 -7.01 -9.81 15.05
C LYS A 223 -5.55 -9.66 14.63
N LEU A 224 -5.31 -9.19 13.41
CA LEU A 224 -3.98 -8.99 12.83
C LEU A 224 -3.06 -8.17 13.73
N GLY A 225 -3.55 -7.04 14.28
CA GLY A 225 -2.76 -6.18 15.16
C GLY A 225 -2.25 -6.92 16.41
N LYS A 226 -3.09 -7.76 17.02
CA LYS A 226 -2.69 -8.57 18.18
C LYS A 226 -1.70 -9.67 17.81
N ALA A 227 -1.92 -10.35 16.67
CA ALA A 227 -1.02 -11.37 16.17
C ALA A 227 0.39 -10.81 15.93
N ILE A 228 0.49 -9.68 15.23
CA ILE A 228 1.76 -8.99 14.98
C ILE A 228 2.44 -8.59 16.30
N ALA A 229 1.69 -7.95 17.21
CA ALA A 229 2.24 -7.53 18.50
C ALA A 229 2.78 -8.71 19.32
N ARG A 230 2.15 -9.88 19.25
CA ARG A 230 2.60 -11.08 19.95
C ARG A 230 3.89 -11.64 19.39
N ILE A 231 4.01 -11.70 18.06
CA ILE A 231 5.28 -12.09 17.41
C ILE A 231 6.40 -11.13 17.79
N MET A 232 6.14 -9.83 17.74
CA MET A 232 7.13 -8.81 18.08
C MET A 232 7.59 -8.88 19.55
N LYS A 233 6.72 -9.24 20.49
CA LYS A 233 7.08 -9.43 21.91
C LYS A 233 7.98 -10.64 22.16
N GLY A 234 7.86 -11.69 21.34
CA GLY A 234 8.71 -12.89 21.42
C GLY A 234 10.14 -12.67 20.92
N GLU A 235 10.33 -11.69 20.05
CA GLU A 235 11.61 -11.33 19.48
C GLU A 235 12.00 -9.96 20.05
N LYS A 236 12.86 -9.80 20.96
CA LYS A 236 13.43 -8.59 21.56
C LYS A 236 13.34 -7.28 20.74
N PHE A 237 12.12 -6.80 20.40
CA PHE A 237 11.91 -5.51 19.76
C PHE A 237 11.70 -4.40 20.80
N SER A 238 12.22 -3.21 20.53
CA SER A 238 12.09 -2.07 21.43
C SER A 238 10.62 -1.69 21.65
N SER A 239 10.17 -1.60 22.88
CA SER A 239 8.79 -1.33 23.35
C SER A 239 8.12 -0.07 22.75
N GLY A 240 8.89 0.90 22.30
CA GLY A 240 8.37 2.21 21.91
C GLY A 240 7.50 2.25 20.63
N TRP A 241 7.48 1.20 19.82
CA TRP A 241 6.63 1.15 18.62
C TRP A 241 5.30 0.42 18.89
N ILE A 242 5.32 -0.58 19.77
CA ILE A 242 4.11 -1.29 20.21
C ILE A 242 3.14 -0.29 20.87
N ASP A 243 3.66 0.59 21.72
CA ASP A 243 2.85 1.62 22.41
C ASP A 243 2.18 2.60 21.43
N LYS A 244 2.89 3.00 20.36
CA LYS A 244 2.32 3.87 19.32
C LYS A 244 1.25 3.21 18.46
N MET A 245 1.36 1.90 18.24
CA MET A 245 0.40 1.13 17.46
C MET A 245 -0.91 0.88 18.21
N PHE A 246 -0.85 0.70 19.53
CA PHE A 246 -2.02 0.48 20.39
C PHE A 246 -2.72 1.78 20.85
N ILE A 247 -2.04 2.92 20.86
CA ILE A 247 -2.65 4.22 21.20
C ILE A 247 -3.69 4.64 20.15
N LEU A 248 -3.59 4.14 18.90
CA LEU A 248 -4.55 4.43 17.82
C LEU A 248 -5.79 3.54 17.84
N GLU A 249 -5.82 2.47 18.64
CA GLU A 249 -6.95 1.53 18.78
C GLU A 249 -7.58 1.54 20.20
N GLY A 250 -7.42 2.60 20.97
CA GLY A 250 -7.96 2.68 22.33
C GLY A 250 -9.49 2.57 22.36
N PRO A 251 -10.08 1.67 23.19
CA PRO A 251 -11.50 1.67 23.42
C PRO A 251 -11.90 2.93 24.18
N SER A 252 -12.97 3.56 23.73
CA SER A 252 -13.70 4.57 24.50
C SER A 252 -14.06 4.03 25.89
N GLY A 253 -13.55 4.63 26.95
CA GLY A 253 -14.13 4.47 28.28
C GLY A 253 -13.17 4.11 29.40
N GLU A 254 -13.14 5.03 30.36
CA GLU A 254 -12.77 4.93 31.77
C GLU A 254 -11.28 4.98 32.16
N VAL A 255 -10.88 6.22 32.43
CA VAL A 255 -9.75 6.53 33.33
C VAL A 255 -10.20 6.26 34.75
N LYS A 256 -9.79 5.17 35.37
CA LYS A 256 -9.80 5.02 36.83
C LYS A 256 -8.59 5.77 37.37
N GLN A 257 -8.87 6.89 38.04
CA GLN A 257 -7.93 7.57 38.92
C GLN A 257 -7.62 6.64 40.10
N GLU A 258 -6.43 6.10 40.18
CA GLU A 258 -5.88 5.57 41.41
C GLU A 258 -5.25 6.74 42.20
N ASN A 259 -5.90 7.10 43.30
CA ASN A 259 -5.36 7.96 44.33
C ASN A 259 -4.07 7.34 44.89
N LYS A 260 -2.97 8.03 44.79
CA LYS A 260 -1.84 7.83 45.68
C LYS A 260 -1.96 8.82 46.83
N VAL A 261 -2.29 8.27 47.99
CA VAL A 261 -2.07 8.88 49.31
C VAL A 261 -0.63 8.50 49.72
N TYR A 262 0.05 9.48 50.21
CA TYR A 262 1.37 9.66 50.80
C TYR A 262 2.49 10.07 49.87
#